data_b9c905a13d87763535c73b4f1c3a2b0f
#
_entry.id   b9c905a13d87763535c73b4f1c3a2b0f
#
_cell.length_a   1.000
_cell.length_b   1.000
_cell.length_c   1.000
_cell.angle_alpha   90.00
_cell.angle_beta   90.00
_cell.angle_gamma   90.00
#
_symmetry.space_group_name_H-M   'P 1'
#
loop_
_entity.id
_entity.type
_entity.pdbx_description
1 polymer ?
#
loop_
_entity_poly.entity_id
_entity_poly.type
_entity_poly.pdbx_seq_one_letter_code
_entity_poly.pdbx_strand_id
1 'polypeptide(L)' 'MNFKDLHIHGEVRTDLLHRILYSTDASAYREMPLAVAFPKDETDVQEIVRYASKNHINLIPRAGGTSLAGQV' A
#
# COMPACT_ATOMS: atom_id res chain seq x y z
N MET A 1 -4.89 -9.80 6.15
CA MET A 1 -3.52 -9.92 5.62
C MET A 1 -2.58 -9.08 6.45
N ASN A 2 -1.46 -9.63 6.83
CA ASN A 2 -0.45 -8.84 7.53
C ASN A 2 0.71 -8.57 6.57
N PHE A 3 1.44 -7.50 6.82
CA PHE A 3 2.50 -7.07 5.92
C PHE A 3 3.88 -7.32 6.50
N LYS A 4 3.98 -8.32 7.39
CA LYS A 4 5.26 -8.63 8.03
C LYS A 4 6.32 -9.11 7.07
N ASP A 5 5.89 -9.67 5.94
CA ASP A 5 6.85 -10.16 4.94
C ASP A 5 7.29 -9.07 3.97
N LEU A 6 6.71 -7.89 4.09
CA LEU A 6 7.11 -6.76 3.26
C LEU A 6 8.19 -5.97 4.01
N HIS A 7 9.43 -6.14 3.58
CA HIS A 7 10.58 -5.51 4.21
C HIS A 7 11.13 -4.40 3.32
N ILE A 8 10.90 -3.17 3.74
CA ILE A 8 11.43 -2.01 3.03
C ILE A 8 12.15 -1.10 4.02
N HIS A 9 12.98 -0.21 3.48
CA HIS A 9 13.70 0.77 4.30
C HIS A 9 12.78 1.90 4.74
N GLY A 10 11.75 2.17 3.95
CA GLY A 10 10.75 3.15 4.28
C GLY A 10 9.73 2.60 5.28
N GLU A 11 8.51 3.10 5.21
CA GLU A 11 7.50 2.79 6.20
C GLU A 11 6.28 2.14 5.55
N VAL A 12 5.67 1.21 6.27
CA VAL A 12 4.38 0.63 5.88
C VAL A 12 3.41 0.92 7.01
N ARG A 13 2.30 1.58 6.67
CA ARG A 13 1.28 1.95 7.65
C ARG A 13 0.01 1.18 7.39
N THR A 14 -0.51 0.56 8.44
CA THR A 14 -1.76 -0.18 8.35
C THR A 14 -2.85 0.43 9.22
N ASP A 15 -2.55 1.55 9.86
CA ASP A 15 -3.52 2.21 10.73
C ASP A 15 -4.66 2.83 9.92
N LEU A 16 -5.81 2.92 10.54
CA LEU A 16 -7.02 3.38 9.88
C LEU A 16 -6.89 4.78 9.30
N LEU A 17 -6.24 5.67 10.01
CA LEU A 17 -6.10 7.05 9.55
C LEU A 17 -5.38 7.14 8.21
N HIS A 18 -4.24 6.47 8.07
CA HIS A 18 -3.50 6.48 6.81
C HIS A 18 -4.30 5.81 5.70
N ARG A 19 -4.99 4.73 6.02
CA ARG A 19 -5.80 4.03 5.04
C ARG A 19 -6.92 4.91 4.50
N ILE A 20 -7.54 5.69 5.38
CA ILE A 20 -8.59 6.63 4.97
C ILE A 20 -8.01 7.75 4.12
N LEU A 21 -6.89 8.33 4.55
CA LEU A 21 -6.26 9.44 3.84
C LEU A 21 -5.86 9.07 2.41
N TYR A 22 -5.52 7.82 2.19
CA TYR A 22 -5.06 7.34 0.89
C TYR A 22 -6.11 6.54 0.14
N SER A 23 -7.35 6.56 0.61
CA SER A 23 -8.43 5.91 -0.12
C SER A 23 -8.90 6.80 -1.27
N THR A 24 -9.59 6.19 -2.21
CA THR A 24 -10.18 6.95 -3.29
C THR A 24 -11.49 7.57 -2.83
N ASP A 25 -11.77 8.73 -3.34
CA ASP A 25 -12.89 9.59 -3.01
C ASP A 25 -14.21 8.94 -2.61
N ALA A 26 -15.16 8.98 -3.52
CA ALA A 26 -16.51 8.52 -3.26
C ALA A 26 -16.60 7.03 -2.97
N SER A 27 -15.56 6.29 -3.34
CA SER A 27 -15.53 4.84 -3.12
C SER A 27 -14.70 4.47 -1.91
N ALA A 28 -14.39 5.43 -1.06
CA ALA A 28 -13.44 5.24 0.04
C ALA A 28 -13.72 4.00 0.88
N TYR A 29 -14.95 3.80 1.27
CA TYR A 29 -15.27 2.68 2.15
C TYR A 29 -15.18 1.33 1.46
N ARG A 30 -15.28 1.28 0.13
CA ARG A 30 -15.17 0.02 -0.62
C ARG A 30 -13.77 -0.23 -1.12
N GLU A 31 -13.03 0.85 -1.37
CA GLU A 31 -11.70 0.77 -1.94
C GLU A 31 -10.63 1.25 -0.97
N MET A 32 -10.95 1.19 0.32
CA MET A 32 -9.96 1.55 1.32
C MET A 32 -8.76 0.62 1.21
N PRO A 33 -7.55 1.17 1.15
CA PRO A 33 -6.37 0.32 1.03
C PRO A 33 -6.16 -0.53 2.28
N LEU A 34 -5.51 -1.67 2.08
CA LEU A 34 -5.12 -2.55 3.18
C LEU A 34 -3.95 -1.95 3.95
N ALA A 35 -3.11 -1.21 3.25
CA ALA A 35 -1.95 -0.57 3.84
C ALA A 35 -1.49 0.55 2.92
N VAL A 36 -0.64 1.42 3.44
CA VAL A 36 0.01 2.47 2.66
C VAL A 36 1.51 2.33 2.86
N ALA A 37 2.26 2.21 1.78
CA ALA A 37 3.70 2.09 1.83
C ALA A 37 4.35 3.41 1.41
N PHE A 38 5.39 3.79 2.13
CA PHE A 38 6.17 4.99 1.83
C PHE A 38 7.59 4.56 1.50
N PRO A 39 7.86 4.25 0.23
CA PRO A 39 9.20 3.77 -0.15
C PRO A 39 10.23 4.86 0.06
N LYS A 40 11.40 4.46 0.49
CA LYS A 40 12.50 5.37 0.73
C LYS A 40 13.43 5.45 -0.49
N ASP A 41 13.51 4.37 -1.24
CA ASP A 41 14.41 4.28 -2.38
C ASP A 41 13.86 3.32 -3.42
N GLU A 42 14.59 3.17 -4.52
CA GLU A 42 14.16 2.32 -5.62
C GLU A 42 14.06 0.85 -5.21
N THR A 43 14.92 0.40 -4.33
CA THR A 43 14.87 -0.97 -3.83
C THR A 43 13.55 -1.22 -3.13
N ASP A 44 13.08 -0.25 -2.35
CA ASP A 44 11.80 -0.33 -1.68
C ASP A 44 10.65 -0.46 -2.69
N VAL A 45 10.71 0.32 -3.77
CA VAL A 45 9.68 0.24 -4.81
C VAL A 45 9.65 -1.15 -5.41
N GLN A 46 10.81 -1.73 -5.71
CA GLN A 46 10.90 -3.07 -6.25
C GLN A 46 10.31 -4.12 -5.30
N GLU A 47 10.59 -3.97 -4.02
CA GLU A 47 10.07 -4.90 -3.02
C GLU A 47 8.54 -4.79 -2.90
N ILE A 48 8.02 -3.58 -2.95
CA ILE A 48 6.58 -3.36 -2.90
C ILE A 48 5.89 -4.00 -4.10
N VAL A 49 6.45 -3.79 -5.29
CA VAL A 49 5.90 -4.38 -6.52
C VAL A 49 5.92 -5.90 -6.45
N ARG A 50 7.03 -6.46 -6.00
CA ARG A 50 7.17 -7.91 -5.87
C ARG A 50 6.14 -8.47 -4.88
N TYR A 51 6.02 -7.82 -3.74
CA TYR A 51 5.06 -8.23 -2.72
C TYR A 51 3.64 -8.18 -3.24
N ALA A 52 3.29 -7.09 -3.92
CA ALA A 52 1.96 -6.93 -4.47
C ALA A 52 1.63 -7.99 -5.51
N SER A 53 2.58 -8.28 -6.39
CA SER A 53 2.40 -9.29 -7.42
C SER A 53 2.20 -10.68 -6.79
N LYS A 54 3.00 -11.00 -5.80
CA LYS A 54 2.93 -12.31 -5.13
C LYS A 54 1.60 -12.51 -4.39
N ASN A 55 1.05 -11.44 -3.85
CA ASN A 55 -0.15 -11.51 -3.02
C ASN A 55 -1.41 -10.99 -3.71
N HIS A 56 -1.34 -10.74 -5.01
CA HIS A 56 -2.47 -10.27 -5.81
C HIS A 56 -3.06 -8.98 -5.23
N ILE A 57 -2.19 -8.02 -4.98
CA ILE A 57 -2.57 -6.73 -4.43
C ILE A 57 -2.41 -5.67 -5.51
N ASN A 58 -3.38 -4.77 -5.60
CA ASN A 58 -3.30 -3.63 -6.52
C ASN A 58 -2.50 -2.51 -5.87
N LEU A 59 -1.64 -1.88 -6.66
CA LEU A 59 -0.87 -0.73 -6.21
C LEU A 59 -1.45 0.53 -6.82
N ILE A 60 -1.70 1.53 -5.98
CA ILE A 60 -2.22 2.82 -6.43
C ILE A 60 -1.25 3.89 -5.95
N PRO A 61 -0.37 4.38 -6.85
CA PRO A 61 0.59 5.41 -6.46
C PRO A 61 -0.11 6.73 -6.16
N ARG A 62 0.35 7.39 -5.12
CA ARG A 62 -0.13 8.71 -4.72
C ARG A 62 1.05 9.57 -4.37
N ALA A 63 0.83 10.87 -4.26
CA ALA A 63 1.89 11.78 -3.85
C ALA A 63 2.45 11.33 -2.50
N GLY A 64 3.71 10.97 -2.48
CA GLY A 64 4.41 10.59 -1.26
C GLY A 64 4.22 9.15 -0.80
N GLY A 65 3.29 8.39 -1.38
CA GLY A 65 3.06 7.03 -0.93
C GLY A 65 2.38 6.16 -1.96
N THR A 66 2.24 4.88 -1.66
CA THR A 66 1.57 3.93 -2.52
C THR A 66 0.56 3.14 -1.71
N SER A 67 -0.69 3.15 -2.13
CA SER A 67 -1.74 2.38 -1.48
C SER A 67 -1.69 0.94 -1.98
N LEU A 68 -1.81 0.00 -1.04
CA LEU A 68 -1.91 -1.43 -1.35
C LEU A 68 -3.34 -1.85 -1.11
N ALA A 69 -4.07 -2.12 -2.18
CA ALA A 69 -5.50 -2.42 -2.10
C ALA A 69 -5.77 -3.86 -2.52
N GLY A 70 -6.76 -4.46 -1.90
CA GLY A 70 -7.19 -5.79 -2.29
C GLY A 70 -7.77 -5.78 -3.69
N GLN A 71 -7.62 -6.89 -4.41
CA GLN A 71 -8.24 -7.04 -5.71
C GLN A 71 -9.70 -7.37 -5.53
N VAL A 72 -10.51 -6.82 -6.39
CA VAL A 72 -11.95 -7.00 -6.35
C VAL A 72 -12.38 -8.03 -7.36
#